data_687f1fd7c0aca966991c963838dd9189
#
_entry.id   687f1fd7c0aca966991c963838dd9189
#
_cell.length_a   1.000
_cell.length_b   1.000
_cell.length_c   1.000
_cell.angle_alpha   90.00
_cell.angle_beta   90.00
_cell.angle_gamma   90.00
#
_symmetry.space_group_name_H-M   'P 1'
#
loop_
_entity.id
_entity.type
_entity.pdbx_description
1 polymer ?
#
loop_
_entity_poly.entity_id
_entity_poly.type
_entity_poly.pdbx_seq_one_letter_code
_entity_poly.pdbx_strand_id
1 'polypeptide(L)'
;PDGIRSHEALTIEEGISEVDALAELKGIAQKNKIYRSLIGQGYYDTHTPEVLKRNILENPAWYTAYTPYQPEISQGRLEALLNFQTMVCDLTGMDIANASMLDEGSSAAEAMALAKRVSKSKSNAFFVDRDCFDQTIAVVKTRAEAAGYEVVVGDAANDFCESDYFGLLLQYPSASGDIADYESIIDAAHKNK
;
A
#
# COMPACT_ATOMS: atom_id res chain seq x y z
N PRO A 1 -28.38 -0.90 33.23
CA PRO A 1 -28.62 0.29 34.05
C PRO A 1 -29.31 1.38 33.24
N ASP A 2 -30.35 2.02 33.79
CA ASP A 2 -31.13 3.00 33.04
C ASP A 2 -30.30 4.25 32.63
N GLY A 3 -29.25 4.57 33.37
CA GLY A 3 -28.40 5.71 33.10
C GLY A 3 -27.53 5.60 31.82
N ILE A 4 -27.47 4.43 31.19
CA ILE A 4 -26.74 4.21 29.91
C ILE A 4 -27.69 3.80 28.77
N ARG A 5 -28.99 3.77 29.02
CA ARG A 5 -29.99 3.40 28.05
C ARG A 5 -30.46 4.65 27.30
N SER A 6 -30.30 4.68 25.98
CA SER A 6 -30.95 5.70 25.17
C SER A 6 -32.45 5.38 25.05
N HIS A 7 -33.26 6.38 25.30
CA HIS A 7 -34.74 6.32 25.13
C HIS A 7 -35.18 6.95 23.80
N GLU A 8 -34.24 7.51 23.04
CA GLU A 8 -34.53 8.04 21.72
C GLU A 8 -34.58 6.94 20.68
N ALA A 9 -35.53 7.02 19.78
CA ALA A 9 -35.59 6.11 18.64
C ALA A 9 -34.39 6.34 17.73
N LEU A 10 -33.85 5.27 17.21
CA LEU A 10 -32.80 5.36 16.20
C LEU A 10 -33.36 6.03 14.93
N THR A 11 -32.65 7.02 14.39
CA THR A 11 -33.00 7.70 13.14
C THR A 11 -32.45 6.95 11.92
N ILE A 12 -32.62 5.64 11.89
CA ILE A 12 -32.28 4.77 10.76
C ILE A 12 -33.59 4.24 10.16
N GLU A 13 -33.61 4.13 8.85
CA GLU A 13 -34.74 3.56 8.12
C GLU A 13 -34.90 2.07 8.45
N GLU A 14 -36.08 1.55 8.20
CA GLU A 14 -36.35 0.11 8.31
C GLU A 14 -35.51 -0.66 7.28
N GLY A 15 -35.14 -1.90 7.62
CA GLY A 15 -34.42 -2.78 6.71
C GLY A 15 -35.27 -3.10 5.47
N ILE A 16 -34.61 -3.15 4.32
CA ILE A 16 -35.22 -3.54 3.04
C ILE A 16 -34.95 -5.01 2.72
N SER A 17 -35.70 -5.60 1.80
CA SER A 17 -35.44 -6.97 1.35
C SER A 17 -34.14 -7.08 0.56
N GLU A 18 -33.55 -8.27 0.50
CA GLU A 18 -32.34 -8.51 -0.33
C GLU A 18 -32.56 -8.17 -1.78
N VAL A 19 -33.74 -8.46 -2.33
CA VAL A 19 -34.09 -8.15 -3.73
C VAL A 19 -34.11 -6.64 -3.95
N ASP A 20 -34.69 -5.88 -3.03
CA ASP A 20 -34.78 -4.42 -3.13
C ASP A 20 -33.39 -3.79 -2.95
N ALA A 21 -32.59 -4.29 -2.01
CA ALA A 21 -31.22 -3.84 -1.80
C ALA A 21 -30.34 -4.05 -3.05
N LEU A 22 -30.45 -5.20 -3.70
CA LEU A 22 -29.73 -5.48 -4.94
C LEU A 22 -30.23 -4.60 -6.09
N ALA A 23 -31.54 -4.35 -6.19
CA ALA A 23 -32.11 -3.46 -7.20
C ALA A 23 -31.64 -2.01 -7.00
N GLU A 24 -31.62 -1.52 -5.77
CA GLU A 24 -31.12 -0.20 -5.41
C GLU A 24 -29.62 -0.07 -5.74
N LEU A 25 -28.80 -1.02 -5.30
CA LEU A 25 -27.36 -1.05 -5.60
C LEU A 25 -27.09 -1.04 -7.10
N LYS A 26 -27.85 -1.82 -7.88
CA LYS A 26 -27.77 -1.82 -9.35
C LYS A 26 -28.15 -0.45 -9.93
N GLY A 27 -29.19 0.18 -9.40
CA GLY A 27 -29.58 1.53 -9.80
C GLY A 27 -28.52 2.58 -9.51
N ILE A 28 -27.82 2.47 -8.38
CA ILE A 28 -26.67 3.32 -8.03
C ILE A 28 -25.50 3.07 -8.99
N ALA A 29 -25.15 1.81 -9.22
CA ALA A 29 -24.06 1.42 -10.10
C ALA A 29 -24.26 1.89 -11.54
N GLN A 30 -25.50 1.88 -12.06
CA GLN A 30 -25.85 2.35 -13.40
C GLN A 30 -25.66 3.87 -13.60
N LYS A 31 -25.51 4.66 -12.54
CA LYS A 31 -25.21 6.09 -12.63
C LYS A 31 -23.74 6.35 -13.01
N ASN A 32 -22.86 5.36 -12.84
CA ASN A 32 -21.47 5.46 -13.25
C ASN A 32 -21.35 5.52 -14.77
N LYS A 33 -20.46 6.39 -15.23
CA LYS A 33 -20.10 6.48 -16.65
C LYS A 33 -18.75 5.80 -16.83
N ILE A 34 -18.71 4.81 -17.71
CA ILE A 34 -17.49 4.08 -18.00
C ILE A 34 -16.73 4.84 -19.09
N TYR A 35 -15.52 5.31 -18.76
CA TYR A 35 -14.61 5.97 -19.66
C TYR A 35 -13.32 5.15 -19.82
N ARG A 36 -12.60 5.34 -20.91
CA ARG A 36 -11.24 4.91 -21.03
C ARG A 36 -10.39 5.79 -20.10
N SER A 37 -9.77 5.16 -19.08
CA SER A 37 -8.90 5.88 -18.16
C SER A 37 -7.54 6.16 -18.79
N LEU A 38 -7.07 7.40 -18.67
CA LEU A 38 -5.73 7.85 -19.04
C LEU A 38 -5.03 8.54 -17.87
N ILE A 39 -5.46 8.24 -16.65
CA ILE A 39 -4.89 8.82 -15.43
C ILE A 39 -3.42 8.39 -15.28
N GLY A 40 -3.09 7.15 -15.64
CA GLY A 40 -1.76 6.60 -15.38
C GLY A 40 -1.53 6.37 -13.89
N GLN A 41 -0.31 6.65 -13.41
CA GLN A 41 0.06 6.63 -11.99
C GLN A 41 -0.25 5.32 -11.26
N GLY A 42 -0.04 4.19 -11.92
CA GLY A 42 -0.32 2.86 -11.36
C GLY A 42 -1.77 2.37 -11.51
N TYR A 43 -2.70 3.21 -11.98
CA TYR A 43 -4.11 2.85 -12.17
C TYR A 43 -4.38 2.37 -13.60
N TYR A 44 -3.93 1.16 -13.91
CA TYR A 44 -4.11 0.54 -15.22
C TYR A 44 -5.13 -0.59 -15.14
N ASP A 45 -5.91 -0.75 -16.22
CA ASP A 45 -6.82 -1.87 -16.35
C ASP A 45 -6.05 -3.19 -16.39
N THR A 46 -6.62 -4.22 -15.77
CA THR A 46 -6.07 -5.57 -15.75
C THR A 46 -7.11 -6.58 -16.17
N HIS A 47 -6.65 -7.73 -16.67
CA HIS A 47 -7.50 -8.88 -16.93
C HIS A 47 -7.42 -9.86 -15.77
N THR A 48 -8.55 -10.11 -15.11
CA THR A 48 -8.65 -11.14 -14.10
C THR A 48 -9.11 -12.45 -14.76
N PRO A 49 -8.26 -13.50 -14.81
CA PRO A 49 -8.69 -14.80 -15.32
C PRO A 49 -9.89 -15.34 -14.51
N GLU A 50 -10.87 -15.89 -15.21
CA GLU A 50 -12.10 -16.41 -14.56
C GLU A 50 -11.81 -17.52 -13.53
N VAL A 51 -10.76 -18.30 -13.71
CA VAL A 51 -10.32 -19.29 -12.72
C VAL A 51 -9.88 -18.64 -11.41
N LEU A 52 -9.18 -17.50 -11.48
CA LEU A 52 -8.77 -16.74 -10.27
C LEU A 52 -9.97 -16.09 -9.61
N LYS A 53 -10.86 -15.49 -10.39
CA LYS A 53 -12.10 -14.91 -9.90
C LYS A 53 -12.90 -15.94 -9.10
N ARG A 54 -13.20 -17.10 -9.70
CA ARG A 54 -13.97 -18.15 -9.08
C ARG A 54 -13.28 -18.76 -7.85
N ASN A 55 -11.99 -19.07 -7.95
CA ASN A 55 -11.31 -19.86 -6.93
C ASN A 55 -10.70 -19.02 -5.80
N ILE A 56 -10.54 -17.71 -5.98
CA ILE A 56 -9.97 -16.81 -4.99
C ILE A 56 -10.97 -15.73 -4.60
N LEU A 57 -11.40 -14.87 -5.54
CA LEU A 57 -12.25 -13.72 -5.20
C LEU A 57 -13.65 -14.12 -4.73
N GLU A 58 -14.22 -15.21 -5.27
CA GLU A 58 -15.55 -15.71 -4.90
C GLU A 58 -15.49 -16.81 -3.83
N ASN A 59 -14.30 -17.20 -3.38
CA ASN A 59 -14.14 -18.28 -2.40
C ASN A 59 -14.18 -17.72 -0.97
N PRO A 60 -15.17 -18.12 -0.14
CA PRO A 60 -15.31 -17.60 1.23
C PRO A 60 -14.12 -17.90 2.13
N ALA A 61 -13.30 -18.90 1.84
CA ALA A 61 -12.06 -19.16 2.56
C ALA A 61 -11.03 -18.03 2.40
N TRP A 62 -11.10 -17.28 1.29
CA TRP A 62 -10.20 -16.16 1.01
C TRP A 62 -10.79 -14.79 1.34
N TYR A 63 -12.06 -14.52 1.01
CA TYR A 63 -12.65 -13.19 1.19
C TYR A 63 -13.17 -12.92 2.62
N THR A 64 -12.71 -13.66 3.61
CA THR A 64 -13.05 -13.39 5.01
C THR A 64 -12.44 -12.09 5.53
N ALA A 65 -13.17 -11.38 6.38
CA ALA A 65 -12.68 -10.21 7.09
C ALA A 65 -11.68 -10.54 8.22
N TYR A 66 -11.42 -11.80 8.50
CA TYR A 66 -10.52 -12.23 9.56
C TYR A 66 -9.07 -11.94 9.22
N THR A 67 -8.43 -11.11 10.04
CA THR A 67 -6.99 -10.87 9.93
C THR A 67 -6.20 -12.05 10.50
N PRO A 68 -5.16 -12.56 9.81
CA PRO A 68 -4.49 -13.81 10.19
C PRO A 68 -3.51 -13.62 11.36
N TYR A 69 -3.98 -13.22 12.51
CA TYR A 69 -3.16 -13.09 13.72
C TYR A 69 -2.81 -14.44 14.37
N GLN A 70 -3.70 -15.40 14.25
CA GLN A 70 -3.56 -16.72 14.89
C GLN A 70 -3.16 -17.74 13.85
N PRO A 71 -1.93 -18.25 13.88
CA PRO A 71 -1.46 -19.22 12.89
C PRO A 71 -2.26 -20.52 12.91
N GLU A 72 -2.81 -20.91 14.06
CA GLU A 72 -3.64 -22.12 14.20
C GLU A 72 -4.88 -22.09 13.29
N ILE A 73 -5.45 -20.91 13.04
CA ILE A 73 -6.64 -20.72 12.20
C ILE A 73 -6.26 -20.32 10.77
N SER A 74 -5.09 -19.72 10.57
CA SER A 74 -4.74 -18.99 9.35
C SER A 74 -3.49 -19.53 8.65
N GLN A 75 -3.05 -20.76 8.94
CA GLN A 75 -1.83 -21.34 8.40
C GLN A 75 -1.71 -21.22 6.89
N GLY A 76 -2.76 -21.59 6.14
CA GLY A 76 -2.75 -21.52 4.67
C GLY A 76 -2.64 -20.10 4.13
N ARG A 77 -3.25 -19.12 4.81
CA ARG A 77 -3.12 -17.70 4.39
C ARG A 77 -1.75 -17.13 4.73
N LEU A 78 -1.18 -17.48 5.87
CA LEU A 78 0.19 -17.10 6.23
C LEU A 78 1.20 -17.69 5.25
N GLU A 79 1.03 -18.93 4.85
CA GLU A 79 1.84 -19.57 3.83
C GLU A 79 1.72 -18.84 2.48
N ALA A 80 0.50 -18.45 2.08
CA ALA A 80 0.28 -17.68 0.86
C ALA A 80 0.97 -16.30 0.90
N LEU A 81 0.93 -15.60 2.04
CA LEU A 81 1.65 -14.34 2.22
C LEU A 81 3.16 -14.52 2.10
N LEU A 82 3.71 -15.59 2.71
CA LEU A 82 5.13 -15.89 2.62
C LEU A 82 5.55 -16.24 1.19
N ASN A 83 4.76 -17.03 0.48
CA ASN A 83 4.99 -17.34 -0.93
C ASN A 83 4.96 -16.07 -1.80
N PHE A 84 4.03 -15.15 -1.54
CA PHE A 84 3.99 -13.86 -2.23
C PHE A 84 5.27 -13.05 -2.00
N GLN A 85 5.73 -12.93 -0.75
CA GLN A 85 6.97 -12.21 -0.43
C GLN A 85 8.19 -12.83 -1.12
N THR A 86 8.30 -14.15 -1.12
CA THR A 86 9.37 -14.88 -1.82
C THR A 86 9.32 -14.61 -3.32
N MET A 87 8.14 -14.72 -3.93
CA MET A 87 7.97 -14.47 -5.36
C MET A 87 8.36 -13.03 -5.74
N VAL A 88 7.98 -12.04 -4.94
CA VAL A 88 8.34 -10.64 -5.20
C VAL A 88 9.84 -10.44 -5.12
N CYS A 89 10.50 -11.00 -4.10
CA CYS A 89 11.96 -10.94 -3.98
C CYS A 89 12.65 -11.59 -5.20
N ASP A 90 12.20 -12.76 -5.62
CA ASP A 90 12.77 -13.49 -6.76
C ASP A 90 12.59 -12.72 -8.09
N LEU A 91 11.45 -12.06 -8.26
CA LEU A 91 11.17 -11.28 -9.47
C LEU A 91 11.89 -9.93 -9.53
N THR A 92 12.16 -9.32 -8.39
CA THR A 92 12.69 -7.94 -8.32
C THR A 92 14.15 -7.88 -7.91
N GLY A 93 14.71 -8.97 -7.39
CA GLY A 93 16.06 -8.99 -6.81
C GLY A 93 16.17 -8.25 -5.46
N MET A 94 15.07 -7.88 -4.83
CA MET A 94 15.06 -7.25 -3.51
C MET A 94 15.35 -8.26 -2.42
N ASP A 95 16.08 -7.86 -1.38
CA ASP A 95 16.40 -8.73 -0.23
C ASP A 95 15.17 -9.07 0.59
N ILE A 96 14.23 -8.14 0.70
CA ILE A 96 13.02 -8.26 1.52
C ILE A 96 11.83 -7.67 0.77
N ALA A 97 10.70 -8.35 0.85
CA ALA A 97 9.40 -7.82 0.45
C ALA A 97 8.41 -7.92 1.61
N ASN A 98 7.49 -6.97 1.71
CA ASN A 98 6.34 -7.08 2.61
C ASN A 98 5.15 -7.70 1.87
N ALA A 99 4.09 -7.98 2.62
CA ALA A 99 2.82 -8.43 2.08
C ALA A 99 1.66 -7.94 2.96
N SER A 100 0.45 -7.92 2.39
CA SER A 100 -0.78 -7.60 3.14
C SER A 100 -0.80 -6.19 3.75
N MET A 101 -0.22 -5.23 3.05
CA MET A 101 -0.34 -3.80 3.38
C MET A 101 -1.60 -3.22 2.74
N LEU A 102 -2.06 -2.07 3.24
CA LEU A 102 -3.27 -1.41 2.74
C LEU A 102 -3.14 -1.02 1.25
N ASP A 103 -2.05 -0.34 0.93
CA ASP A 103 -1.72 0.13 -0.43
C ASP A 103 -0.21 0.43 -0.55
N GLU A 104 0.23 0.83 -1.74
CA GLU A 104 1.64 1.14 -2.02
C GLU A 104 2.14 2.35 -1.23
N GLY A 105 1.33 3.39 -1.08
CA GLY A 105 1.70 4.57 -0.29
C GLY A 105 1.89 4.26 1.18
N SER A 106 0.99 3.46 1.77
CA SER A 106 1.13 2.96 3.14
C SER A 106 2.35 2.06 3.29
N SER A 107 2.62 1.20 2.31
CA SER A 107 3.82 0.34 2.32
C SER A 107 5.10 1.16 2.34
N ALA A 108 5.19 2.21 1.52
CA ALA A 108 6.33 3.12 1.48
C ALA A 108 6.52 3.87 2.82
N ALA A 109 5.42 4.33 3.43
CA ALA A 109 5.46 5.01 4.73
C ALA A 109 5.85 4.08 5.88
N GLU A 110 5.38 2.84 5.87
CA GLU A 110 5.81 1.82 6.86
C GLU A 110 7.28 1.44 6.66
N ALA A 111 7.76 1.36 5.41
CA ALA A 111 9.17 1.12 5.10
C ALA A 111 10.04 2.29 5.60
N MET A 112 9.60 3.54 5.45
CA MET A 112 10.27 4.70 6.05
C MET A 112 10.39 4.56 7.58
N ALA A 113 9.29 4.22 8.26
CA ALA A 113 9.28 4.03 9.70
C ALA A 113 10.18 2.86 10.15
N LEU A 114 10.23 1.80 9.37
CA LEU A 114 11.13 0.66 9.60
C LEU A 114 12.59 1.09 9.40
N ALA A 115 12.91 1.78 8.31
CA ALA A 115 14.24 2.30 8.03
C ALA A 115 14.76 3.17 9.18
N LYS A 116 13.92 4.09 9.69
CA LYS A 116 14.32 4.92 10.85
C LYS A 116 14.67 4.11 12.10
N ARG A 117 13.94 3.03 12.35
CA ARG A 117 14.20 2.18 13.53
C ARG A 117 15.45 1.32 13.43
N VAL A 118 15.81 0.89 12.21
CA VAL A 118 16.93 -0.04 12.02
C VAL A 118 18.21 0.65 11.55
N SER A 119 18.10 1.84 10.94
CA SER A 119 19.25 2.62 10.49
C SER A 119 20.11 3.09 11.67
N LYS A 120 21.42 3.08 11.47
CA LYS A 120 22.41 3.65 12.41
C LYS A 120 22.59 5.17 12.18
N SER A 121 22.01 5.73 11.13
CA SER A 121 22.07 7.16 10.84
C SER A 121 21.44 7.98 11.97
N LYS A 122 22.09 9.08 12.33
CA LYS A 122 21.57 10.06 13.28
C LYS A 122 20.62 11.07 12.62
N SER A 123 20.56 11.06 11.30
CA SER A 123 19.67 11.94 10.54
C SER A 123 18.21 11.70 10.90
N ASN A 124 17.41 12.77 10.82
CA ASN A 124 15.96 12.71 10.94
C ASN A 124 15.26 12.91 9.59
N ALA A 125 16.03 12.96 8.49
CA ALA A 125 15.53 13.17 7.15
C ALA A 125 15.46 11.86 6.36
N PHE A 126 14.39 11.69 5.60
CA PHE A 126 14.15 10.63 4.65
C PHE A 126 14.09 11.20 3.24
N PHE A 127 14.83 10.62 2.31
CA PHE A 127 14.83 11.08 0.93
C PHE A 127 13.80 10.31 0.10
N VAL A 128 13.08 11.04 -0.74
CA VAL A 128 12.11 10.46 -1.68
C VAL A 128 12.41 10.99 -3.07
N ASP A 129 12.59 10.08 -4.01
CA ASP A 129 12.76 10.49 -5.41
C ASP A 129 11.52 11.23 -5.89
N ARG A 130 11.72 12.37 -6.55
CA ARG A 130 10.64 13.20 -7.07
C ARG A 130 9.79 12.51 -8.14
N ASP A 131 10.32 11.45 -8.74
CA ASP A 131 9.63 10.67 -9.77
C ASP A 131 8.92 9.42 -9.19
N CYS A 132 8.69 9.40 -7.87
CA CYS A 132 7.67 8.55 -7.25
C CYS A 132 6.27 9.11 -7.55
N PHE A 133 5.24 8.26 -7.47
CA PHE A 133 3.85 8.72 -7.62
C PHE A 133 3.50 9.79 -6.57
N ASP A 134 2.81 10.85 -6.98
CA ASP A 134 2.42 11.96 -6.11
C ASP A 134 1.62 11.49 -4.89
N GLN A 135 0.72 10.52 -5.05
CA GLN A 135 -0.05 9.96 -3.95
C GLN A 135 0.84 9.25 -2.93
N THR A 136 1.88 8.54 -3.37
CA THR A 136 2.85 7.89 -2.47
C THR A 136 3.66 8.92 -1.70
N ILE A 137 4.15 9.97 -2.38
CA ILE A 137 4.86 11.10 -1.76
C ILE A 137 3.97 11.76 -0.70
N ALA A 138 2.69 11.99 -1.00
CA ALA A 138 1.74 12.62 -0.06
C ALA A 138 1.52 11.77 1.19
N VAL A 139 1.36 10.46 1.07
CA VAL A 139 1.19 9.55 2.20
C VAL A 139 2.45 9.51 3.06
N VAL A 140 3.63 9.39 2.44
CA VAL A 140 4.92 9.40 3.15
C VAL A 140 5.11 10.71 3.95
N LYS A 141 4.81 11.87 3.33
CA LYS A 141 4.87 13.17 4.03
C LYS A 141 3.93 13.24 5.22
N THR A 142 2.68 12.82 5.05
CA THR A 142 1.67 12.82 6.13
C THR A 142 2.11 11.96 7.32
N ARG A 143 2.65 10.77 7.03
CA ARG A 143 3.12 9.85 8.08
C ARG A 143 4.42 10.34 8.74
N ALA A 144 5.30 10.96 7.97
CA ALA A 144 6.54 11.56 8.45
C ALA A 144 6.26 12.72 9.42
N GLU A 145 5.34 13.63 9.05
CA GLU A 145 4.93 14.76 9.89
C GLU A 145 4.42 14.28 11.26
N ALA A 146 3.53 13.28 11.28
CA ALA A 146 3.01 12.71 12.50
C ALA A 146 4.09 12.05 13.39
N ALA A 147 5.15 11.52 12.77
CA ALA A 147 6.27 10.88 13.44
C ALA A 147 7.43 11.86 13.79
N GLY A 148 7.34 13.10 13.34
CA GLY A 148 8.39 14.12 13.52
C GLY A 148 9.60 13.90 12.63
N TYR A 149 9.45 13.25 11.45
CA TYR A 149 10.51 13.06 10.47
C TYR A 149 10.45 14.14 9.39
N GLU A 150 11.60 14.49 8.85
CA GLU A 150 11.71 15.34 7.67
C GLU A 150 11.66 14.51 6.40
N VAL A 151 10.92 14.95 5.38
CA VAL A 151 10.92 14.34 4.04
C VAL A 151 11.48 15.32 3.03
N VAL A 152 12.58 14.95 2.41
CA VAL A 152 13.19 15.70 1.32
C VAL A 152 12.84 15.02 0.01
N VAL A 153 12.21 15.76 -0.90
CA VAL A 153 11.87 15.29 -2.24
C VAL A 153 12.81 15.94 -3.24
N GLY A 154 13.53 15.14 -3.99
CA GLY A 154 14.54 15.60 -4.94
C GLY A 154 14.84 14.58 -6.03
N ASP A 155 15.80 14.89 -6.86
CA ASP A 155 16.32 13.99 -7.89
C ASP A 155 17.34 13.03 -7.24
N ALA A 156 17.01 11.75 -7.17
CA ALA A 156 17.87 10.79 -6.49
C ALA A 156 19.28 10.70 -7.11
N ALA A 157 19.41 10.93 -8.41
CA ALA A 157 20.69 10.87 -9.09
C ALA A 157 21.61 12.07 -8.81
N ASN A 158 21.01 13.25 -8.52
CA ASN A 158 21.76 14.50 -8.41
C ASN A 158 21.76 15.11 -7.00
N ASP A 159 20.69 14.87 -6.21
CA ASP A 159 20.46 15.55 -4.95
C ASP A 159 20.66 14.63 -3.72
N PHE A 160 20.72 13.30 -3.92
CA PHE A 160 20.88 12.37 -2.82
C PHE A 160 22.32 12.32 -2.31
N CYS A 161 22.49 12.54 -1.00
CA CYS A 161 23.75 12.33 -0.29
C CYS A 161 23.51 11.35 0.85
N GLU A 162 24.18 10.22 0.85
CA GLU A 162 23.94 9.09 1.76
C GLU A 162 24.13 9.44 3.25
N SER A 163 24.96 10.45 3.56
CA SER A 163 25.24 10.87 4.94
C SER A 163 24.08 11.66 5.58
N ASP A 164 23.22 12.23 4.76
CA ASP A 164 22.23 13.23 5.19
C ASP A 164 20.87 12.59 5.51
N TYR A 165 20.67 11.32 5.16
CA TYR A 165 19.39 10.67 5.25
C TYR A 165 19.48 9.33 6.00
N PHE A 166 18.37 8.94 6.66
CA PHE A 166 18.27 7.62 7.29
C PHE A 166 17.72 6.54 6.35
N GLY A 167 17.23 6.92 5.18
CA GLY A 167 16.71 6.03 4.15
C GLY A 167 16.35 6.76 2.88
N LEU A 168 16.09 6.01 1.83
CA LEU A 168 15.78 6.47 0.49
C LEU A 168 14.60 5.67 -0.07
N LEU A 169 13.66 6.37 -0.72
CA LEU A 169 12.58 5.76 -1.50
C LEU A 169 12.81 6.02 -2.98
N LEU A 170 12.84 4.95 -3.74
CA LEU A 170 12.88 4.95 -5.20
C LEU A 170 11.64 4.22 -5.74
N GLN A 171 11.22 4.56 -6.95
CA GLN A 171 10.16 3.87 -7.67
C GLN A 171 10.67 3.35 -9.03
N TYR A 172 10.31 2.12 -9.35
CA TYR A 172 10.71 1.48 -10.60
C TYR A 172 9.56 0.64 -11.19
N PRO A 173 9.12 0.88 -12.44
CA PRO A 173 9.43 2.09 -13.22
C PRO A 173 8.96 3.36 -12.51
N SER A 174 9.55 4.51 -12.87
CA SER A 174 9.21 5.79 -12.27
C SER A 174 7.82 6.30 -12.70
N ALA A 175 7.33 7.37 -12.09
CA ALA A 175 6.04 7.97 -12.43
C ALA A 175 5.99 8.49 -13.88
N SER A 176 7.13 8.94 -14.43
CA SER A 176 7.29 9.32 -15.83
C SER A 176 7.33 8.11 -16.79
N GLY A 177 7.52 6.91 -16.24
CA GLY A 177 7.73 5.67 -17.01
C GLY A 177 9.19 5.40 -17.35
N ASP A 178 10.11 6.18 -16.85
CA ASP A 178 11.55 5.98 -17.07
C ASP A 178 12.05 4.74 -16.32
N ILE A 179 13.02 4.07 -16.92
CA ILE A 179 13.71 2.90 -16.40
C ILE A 179 15.17 3.31 -16.18
N ALA A 180 15.48 3.73 -14.97
CA ALA A 180 16.81 4.18 -14.57
C ALA A 180 17.62 3.05 -13.93
N ASP A 181 18.95 3.15 -14.04
CA ASP A 181 19.86 2.31 -13.28
C ASP A 181 20.16 2.97 -11.93
N TYR A 182 19.68 2.35 -10.87
CA TYR A 182 19.85 2.83 -9.50
C TYR A 182 20.97 2.13 -8.72
N GLU A 183 21.75 1.23 -9.34
CA GLU A 183 22.75 0.41 -8.64
C GLU A 183 23.72 1.26 -7.82
N SER A 184 24.29 2.30 -8.41
CA SER A 184 25.26 3.17 -7.73
C SER A 184 24.67 3.94 -6.54
N ILE A 185 23.41 4.35 -6.64
CA ILE A 185 22.69 5.07 -5.58
C ILE A 185 22.35 4.13 -4.43
N ILE A 186 21.89 2.92 -4.76
CA ILE A 186 21.59 1.87 -3.78
C ILE A 186 22.85 1.46 -3.02
N ASP A 187 23.95 1.26 -3.73
CA ASP A 187 25.24 0.96 -3.13
C ASP A 187 25.73 2.07 -2.19
N ALA A 188 25.58 3.33 -2.59
CA ALA A 188 25.91 4.47 -1.74
C ALA A 188 25.04 4.49 -0.46
N ALA A 189 23.72 4.31 -0.61
CA ALA A 189 22.79 4.26 0.52
C ALA A 189 23.13 3.12 1.49
N HIS A 190 23.59 1.98 1.00
CA HIS A 190 23.95 0.82 1.81
C HIS A 190 25.29 0.93 2.55
N LYS A 191 26.21 1.78 2.08
CA LYS A 191 27.53 1.94 2.74
C LYS A 191 27.47 2.59 4.12
N ASN A 192 26.38 3.32 4.42
CA ASN A 192 26.20 4.04 5.68
C ASN A 192 25.24 3.35 6.67
N LYS A 193 25.05 2.05 6.54
CA LYS A 193 24.20 1.24 7.45
C LYS A 193 24.81 1.04 8.83
#